data_5ba0e3edf90173ef1d6259a2b041bc40
#
_entry.id   5ba0e3edf90173ef1d6259a2b041bc40
#
_cell.length_a   1.000
_cell.length_b   1.000
_cell.length_c   1.000
_cell.angle_alpha   90.00
_cell.angle_beta   90.00
_cell.angle_gamma   90.00
#
_symmetry.space_group_name_H-M   'P 1'
#
loop_
_entity.id
_entity.type
_entity.pdbx_description
1 polymer ?
#
loop_
_entity_poly.entity_id
_entity_poly.type
_entity_poly.pdbx_seq_one_letter_code
_entity_poly.pdbx_strand_id
1 'polypeptide(L)'
;RSSDLVASVLLKQPVEEMTGRGAGLTSEGLVRKINAIKKAIALNEPDPEDAIDVLAKVGGLDIAGMAGVFLGGAVYGIPVVMDGFISCVSALIAMRICPAARDYILASHVSKEPAAHLILENMGKEAIIHADMCLGEGTGAVALFPILDLAAAVYHSMSTFDDIHVEQYEELK
;
A
#
# COMPACT_ATOMS: atom_id res chain seq x y z
N ARG A 1 -10.91 -11.56 4.98
CA ARG A 1 -11.07 -10.40 4.07
C ARG A 1 -10.38 -10.71 2.76
N SER A 2 -10.89 -10.21 1.66
CA SER A 2 -10.31 -10.41 0.31
C SER A 2 -8.88 -9.87 0.17
N SER A 3 -8.49 -8.88 0.97
CA SER A 3 -7.15 -8.28 0.93
C SER A 3 -6.01 -9.28 1.16
N ASP A 4 -6.10 -10.16 2.17
CA ASP A 4 -5.08 -11.19 2.41
C ASP A 4 -4.98 -12.17 1.23
N LEU A 5 -6.12 -12.52 0.65
CA LEU A 5 -6.21 -13.43 -0.48
C LEU A 5 -5.58 -12.80 -1.74
N VAL A 6 -5.99 -11.57 -2.08
CA VAL A 6 -5.45 -10.82 -3.22
C VAL A 6 -3.94 -10.63 -3.09
N ALA A 7 -3.47 -10.23 -1.90
CA ALA A 7 -2.04 -10.06 -1.65
C ALA A 7 -1.26 -11.38 -1.81
N SER A 8 -1.79 -12.49 -1.29
CA SER A 8 -1.17 -13.81 -1.42
C SER A 8 -1.00 -14.23 -2.88
N VAL A 9 -2.02 -14.00 -3.71
CA VAL A 9 -1.98 -14.32 -5.13
C VAL A 9 -1.00 -13.43 -5.89
N LEU A 10 -1.14 -12.09 -5.77
CA LEU A 10 -0.32 -11.14 -6.53
C LEU A 10 1.16 -11.21 -6.17
N LEU A 11 1.50 -11.52 -4.92
CA LEU A 11 2.89 -11.65 -4.47
C LEU A 11 3.41 -13.08 -4.53
N LYS A 12 2.56 -14.06 -4.91
CA LYS A 12 2.90 -15.50 -4.97
C LYS A 12 3.47 -16.01 -3.65
N GLN A 13 2.90 -15.54 -2.53
CA GLN A 13 3.35 -15.89 -1.19
C GLN A 13 2.38 -16.85 -0.50
N PRO A 14 2.89 -17.70 0.41
CA PRO A 14 2.05 -18.60 1.19
C PRO A 14 0.93 -17.86 1.94
N VAL A 15 -0.29 -18.38 1.88
CA VAL A 15 -1.46 -17.78 2.53
C VAL A 15 -1.24 -17.57 4.02
N GLU A 16 -0.53 -18.47 4.67
CA GLU A 16 -0.21 -18.42 6.08
C GLU A 16 0.61 -17.19 6.46
N GLU A 17 1.56 -16.82 5.63
CA GLU A 17 2.45 -15.67 5.85
C GLU A 17 1.74 -14.34 5.57
N MET A 18 0.79 -14.37 4.64
CA MET A 18 0.06 -13.19 4.19
C MET A 18 -1.19 -12.90 5.03
N THR A 19 -1.61 -13.84 5.90
CA THR A 19 -2.88 -13.73 6.60
C THR A 19 -2.71 -13.33 8.06
N GLY A 20 -3.18 -12.12 8.39
CA GLY A 20 -3.20 -11.60 9.75
C GLY A 20 -4.51 -11.91 10.50
N ARG A 21 -4.47 -11.63 11.81
CA ARG A 21 -5.63 -11.78 12.70
C ARG A 21 -6.70 -10.71 12.51
N GLY A 22 -6.37 -9.64 11.80
CA GLY A 22 -7.27 -8.49 11.62
C GLY A 22 -7.72 -7.92 12.97
N ALA A 23 -9.03 -7.76 13.14
CA ALA A 23 -9.64 -7.20 14.35
C ALA A 23 -9.71 -8.17 15.54
N GLY A 24 -8.73 -9.08 15.69
CA GLY A 24 -8.60 -9.91 16.90
C GLY A 24 -9.17 -11.33 16.78
N LEU A 25 -9.01 -12.00 15.64
CA LEU A 25 -9.38 -13.41 15.51
C LEU A 25 -8.64 -14.30 16.50
N THR A 26 -9.34 -15.30 17.05
CA THR A 26 -8.74 -16.39 17.82
C THR A 26 -7.83 -17.24 16.92
N SER A 27 -6.96 -18.08 17.51
CA SER A 27 -6.11 -18.98 16.73
C SER A 27 -6.91 -19.94 15.83
N GLU A 28 -8.02 -20.46 16.33
CA GLU A 28 -8.96 -21.28 15.53
C GLU A 28 -9.62 -20.46 14.40
N GLY A 29 -9.98 -19.21 14.67
CA GLY A 29 -10.52 -18.29 13.67
C GLY A 29 -9.52 -18.01 12.56
N LEU A 30 -8.24 -17.83 12.90
CA LEU A 30 -7.16 -17.65 11.92
C LEU A 30 -6.98 -18.89 11.03
N VAL A 31 -6.98 -20.10 11.61
CA VAL A 31 -6.89 -21.36 10.84
C VAL A 31 -8.09 -21.48 9.88
N ARG A 32 -9.32 -21.19 10.34
CA ARG A 32 -10.49 -21.20 9.45
C ARG A 32 -10.37 -20.18 8.31
N LYS A 33 -9.85 -18.98 8.60
CA LYS A 33 -9.62 -17.93 7.61
C LYS A 33 -8.61 -18.38 6.54
N ILE A 34 -7.46 -18.94 6.95
CA ILE A 34 -6.43 -19.47 6.05
C ILE A 34 -6.99 -20.57 5.14
N ASN A 35 -7.72 -21.53 5.71
CA ASN A 35 -8.32 -22.61 4.95
C ASN A 35 -9.37 -22.11 3.93
N ALA A 36 -10.17 -21.11 4.32
CA ALA A 36 -11.13 -20.49 3.41
C ALA A 36 -10.44 -19.78 2.24
N ILE A 37 -9.34 -19.04 2.50
CA ILE A 37 -8.54 -18.38 1.47
C ILE A 37 -7.94 -19.40 0.51
N LYS A 38 -7.30 -20.46 1.02
CA LYS A 38 -6.74 -21.54 0.18
C LYS A 38 -7.78 -22.17 -0.70
N LYS A 39 -8.96 -22.48 -0.14
CA LYS A 39 -10.09 -23.03 -0.91
C LYS A 39 -10.57 -22.08 -2.00
N ALA A 40 -10.64 -20.77 -1.69
CA ALA A 40 -11.08 -19.78 -2.65
C ALA A 40 -10.07 -19.63 -3.81
N ILE A 41 -8.77 -19.64 -3.55
CA ILE A 41 -7.72 -19.61 -4.57
C ILE A 41 -7.83 -20.87 -5.47
N ALA A 42 -7.93 -22.05 -4.87
CA ALA A 42 -8.02 -23.31 -5.62
C ALA A 42 -9.29 -23.43 -6.46
N LEU A 43 -10.41 -22.83 -6.02
CA LEU A 43 -11.68 -22.89 -6.74
C LEU A 43 -11.77 -21.89 -7.90
N ASN A 44 -11.23 -20.68 -7.70
CA ASN A 44 -11.37 -19.59 -8.67
C ASN A 44 -10.16 -19.45 -9.61
N GLU A 45 -9.06 -20.10 -9.31
CA GLU A 45 -7.84 -20.12 -10.11
C GLU A 45 -7.46 -18.73 -10.67
N PRO A 46 -7.24 -17.71 -9.78
CA PRO A 46 -6.86 -16.38 -10.23
C PRO A 46 -5.46 -16.39 -10.85
N ASP A 47 -5.29 -15.70 -11.97
CA ASP A 47 -3.99 -15.51 -12.61
C ASP A 47 -3.16 -14.47 -11.88
N PRO A 48 -2.06 -14.81 -11.22
CA PRO A 48 -1.23 -13.86 -10.45
C PRO A 48 -0.54 -12.80 -11.33
N GLU A 49 -0.49 -12.99 -12.64
CA GLU A 49 0.08 -12.01 -13.57
C GLU A 49 -0.97 -11.00 -14.07
N ASP A 50 -2.26 -11.29 -13.90
CA ASP A 50 -3.36 -10.41 -14.28
C ASP A 50 -4.08 -9.85 -13.04
N ALA A 51 -3.75 -8.63 -12.65
CA ALA A 51 -4.34 -7.98 -11.48
C ALA A 51 -5.86 -7.75 -11.63
N ILE A 52 -6.37 -7.62 -12.84
CA ILE A 52 -7.81 -7.49 -13.10
C ILE A 52 -8.50 -8.83 -12.91
N ASP A 53 -7.92 -9.93 -13.39
CA ASP A 53 -8.44 -11.27 -13.18
C ASP A 53 -8.47 -11.63 -11.68
N VAL A 54 -7.37 -11.34 -10.96
CA VAL A 54 -7.31 -11.53 -9.49
C VAL A 54 -8.42 -10.72 -8.81
N LEU A 55 -8.58 -9.45 -9.17
CA LEU A 55 -9.59 -8.58 -8.58
C LEU A 55 -11.01 -9.08 -8.87
N ALA A 56 -11.29 -9.53 -10.10
CA ALA A 56 -12.59 -10.03 -10.51
C ALA A 56 -12.97 -11.36 -9.84
N LYS A 57 -12.00 -12.28 -9.70
CA LYS A 57 -12.24 -13.62 -9.17
C LYS A 57 -12.25 -13.70 -7.63
N VAL A 58 -11.36 -12.96 -6.99
CA VAL A 58 -11.10 -13.10 -5.54
C VAL A 58 -10.98 -11.77 -4.79
N GLY A 59 -11.16 -10.65 -5.46
CA GLY A 59 -11.16 -9.32 -4.87
C GLY A 59 -12.49 -8.94 -4.20
N GLY A 60 -12.66 -7.65 -3.97
CA GLY A 60 -13.89 -7.05 -3.44
C GLY A 60 -14.13 -5.69 -4.08
N LEU A 61 -15.38 -5.23 -4.09
CA LEU A 61 -15.75 -3.94 -4.67
C LEU A 61 -15.10 -2.75 -3.95
N ASP A 62 -14.80 -2.90 -2.66
CA ASP A 62 -14.04 -1.96 -1.85
C ASP A 62 -12.59 -1.82 -2.35
N ILE A 63 -11.91 -2.93 -2.59
CA ILE A 63 -10.55 -2.95 -3.15
C ILE A 63 -10.55 -2.41 -4.58
N ALA A 64 -11.54 -2.79 -5.39
CA ALA A 64 -11.68 -2.30 -6.76
C ALA A 64 -11.89 -0.78 -6.81
N GLY A 65 -12.78 -0.26 -5.95
CA GLY A 65 -13.03 1.17 -5.83
C GLY A 65 -11.78 1.95 -5.45
N MET A 66 -11.05 1.49 -4.44
CA MET A 66 -9.79 2.12 -4.02
C MET A 66 -8.69 2.02 -5.09
N ALA A 67 -8.57 0.90 -5.80
CA ALA A 67 -7.64 0.79 -6.92
C ALA A 67 -7.96 1.81 -8.02
N GLY A 68 -9.26 2.02 -8.29
CA GLY A 68 -9.72 3.08 -9.20
C GLY A 68 -9.35 4.48 -8.72
N VAL A 69 -9.38 4.76 -7.41
CA VAL A 69 -8.94 6.04 -6.84
C VAL A 69 -7.44 6.27 -7.09
N PHE A 70 -6.60 5.27 -6.87
CA PHE A 70 -5.15 5.37 -7.14
C PHE A 70 -4.87 5.58 -8.64
N LEU A 71 -5.57 4.87 -9.52
CA LEU A 71 -5.44 5.08 -10.96
C LEU A 71 -5.93 6.48 -11.37
N GLY A 72 -7.04 6.94 -10.80
CA GLY A 72 -7.56 8.29 -11.03
C GLY A 72 -6.57 9.37 -10.58
N GLY A 73 -5.93 9.18 -9.42
CA GLY A 73 -4.85 10.06 -8.95
C GLY A 73 -3.74 10.22 -10.00
N ALA A 74 -3.28 9.10 -10.57
CA ALA A 74 -2.27 9.12 -11.62
C ALA A 74 -2.75 9.81 -12.91
N VAL A 75 -3.99 9.56 -13.33
CA VAL A 75 -4.57 10.20 -14.53
C VAL A 75 -4.67 11.71 -14.39
N TYR A 76 -5.03 12.19 -13.20
CA TYR A 76 -5.23 13.63 -12.95
C TYR A 76 -4.02 14.32 -12.31
N GLY A 77 -2.91 13.62 -12.10
CA GLY A 77 -1.71 14.19 -11.48
C GLY A 77 -1.90 14.53 -10.00
N ILE A 78 -2.79 13.82 -9.29
CA ILE A 78 -3.11 14.08 -7.89
C ILE A 78 -2.52 12.95 -7.03
N PRO A 79 -1.58 13.26 -6.11
CA PRO A 79 -1.06 12.26 -5.18
C PRO A 79 -2.15 11.67 -4.29
N VAL A 80 -2.14 10.35 -4.13
CA VAL A 80 -3.09 9.63 -3.27
C VAL A 80 -2.32 8.93 -2.15
N VAL A 81 -2.74 9.16 -0.92
CA VAL A 81 -2.10 8.60 0.28
C VAL A 81 -2.72 7.25 0.62
N MET A 82 -1.89 6.20 0.70
CA MET A 82 -2.30 4.92 1.27
C MET A 82 -2.48 5.07 2.79
N ASP A 83 -3.53 4.43 3.33
CA ASP A 83 -3.71 4.28 4.77
C ASP A 83 -3.08 2.96 5.26
N GLY A 84 -3.89 1.97 5.58
CA GLY A 84 -3.47 0.69 6.11
C GLY A 84 -3.42 -0.42 5.05
N PHE A 85 -3.44 -1.67 5.52
CA PHE A 85 -3.22 -2.87 4.71
C PHE A 85 -4.14 -2.99 3.48
N ILE A 86 -5.44 -2.69 3.62
CA ILE A 86 -6.41 -2.85 2.51
C ILE A 86 -6.11 -1.85 1.39
N SER A 87 -5.78 -0.60 1.74
CA SER A 87 -5.40 0.41 0.76
C SER A 87 -4.04 0.10 0.11
N CYS A 88 -3.08 -0.51 0.83
CA CYS A 88 -1.83 -0.98 0.24
C CYS A 88 -2.08 -2.06 -0.82
N VAL A 89 -2.98 -3.02 -0.56
CA VAL A 89 -3.37 -4.03 -1.55
C VAL A 89 -4.02 -3.39 -2.78
N SER A 90 -4.89 -2.41 -2.57
CA SER A 90 -5.54 -1.68 -3.66
C SER A 90 -4.54 -0.87 -4.50
N ALA A 91 -3.55 -0.25 -3.85
CA ALA A 91 -2.46 0.46 -4.51
C ALA A 91 -1.56 -0.48 -5.31
N LEU A 92 -1.25 -1.67 -4.77
CA LEU A 92 -0.53 -2.72 -5.49
C LEU A 92 -1.26 -3.13 -6.78
N ILE A 93 -2.59 -3.34 -6.71
CA ILE A 93 -3.41 -3.62 -7.89
C ILE A 93 -3.29 -2.48 -8.91
N ALA A 94 -3.45 -1.23 -8.48
CA ALA A 94 -3.34 -0.07 -9.37
C ALA A 94 -1.99 -0.02 -10.08
N MET A 95 -0.89 -0.28 -9.36
CA MET A 95 0.46 -0.34 -9.93
C MET A 95 0.66 -1.51 -10.88
N ARG A 96 0.04 -2.68 -10.64
CA ARG A 96 0.08 -3.82 -11.54
C ARG A 96 -0.70 -3.55 -12.84
N ILE A 97 -1.80 -2.81 -12.77
CA ILE A 97 -2.56 -2.37 -13.94
C ILE A 97 -1.82 -1.27 -14.71
N CYS A 98 -1.29 -0.28 -14.00
CA CYS A 98 -0.58 0.86 -14.57
C CYS A 98 0.66 1.19 -13.72
N PRO A 99 1.87 0.74 -14.11
CA PRO A 99 3.10 0.99 -13.34
C PRO A 99 3.39 2.47 -13.07
N ALA A 100 3.00 3.37 -13.96
CA ALA A 100 3.16 4.81 -13.78
C ALA A 100 2.34 5.38 -12.61
N ALA A 101 1.31 4.68 -12.14
CA ALA A 101 0.55 5.09 -10.95
C ALA A 101 1.43 5.14 -9.69
N ARG A 102 2.56 4.43 -9.67
CA ARG A 102 3.51 4.41 -8.57
C ARG A 102 3.93 5.81 -8.11
N ASP A 103 4.15 6.72 -9.04
CA ASP A 103 4.70 8.05 -8.73
C ASP A 103 3.68 8.96 -8.04
N TYR A 104 2.40 8.60 -8.11
CA TYR A 104 1.29 9.31 -7.47
C TYR A 104 0.79 8.64 -6.18
N ILE A 105 1.44 7.59 -5.70
CA ILE A 105 1.07 6.87 -4.49
C ILE A 105 2.05 7.20 -3.37
N LEU A 106 1.54 7.70 -2.24
CA LEU A 106 2.31 7.99 -1.05
C LEU A 106 1.98 6.98 0.05
N ALA A 107 3.00 6.36 0.64
CA ALA A 107 2.84 5.44 1.76
C ALA A 107 2.82 6.22 3.09
N SER A 108 1.73 6.11 3.86
CA SER A 108 1.64 6.78 5.15
C SER A 108 2.37 6.05 6.26
N HIS A 109 1.94 4.85 6.60
CA HIS A 109 2.47 4.07 7.72
C HIS A 109 2.60 2.59 7.39
N VAL A 110 3.41 1.89 8.17
CA VAL A 110 3.46 0.42 8.15
C VAL A 110 2.36 -0.13 9.06
N SER A 111 1.41 -0.86 8.48
CA SER A 111 0.39 -1.57 9.26
C SER A 111 0.99 -2.76 10.01
N LYS A 112 0.41 -3.12 11.17
CA LYS A 112 0.77 -4.33 11.92
C LYS A 112 0.40 -5.66 11.23
N GLU A 113 -0.32 -5.63 10.13
CA GLU A 113 -0.65 -6.84 9.37
C GLU A 113 0.64 -7.47 8.79
N PRO A 114 0.81 -8.81 8.87
CA PRO A 114 2.09 -9.48 8.53
C PRO A 114 2.60 -9.16 7.13
N ALA A 115 1.70 -9.08 6.16
CA ALA A 115 2.04 -8.86 4.77
C ALA A 115 2.28 -7.38 4.40
N ALA A 116 2.04 -6.42 5.31
CA ALA A 116 2.13 -4.99 5.00
C ALA A 116 3.53 -4.60 4.50
N HIS A 117 4.57 -5.10 5.16
CA HIS A 117 5.96 -4.82 4.79
C HIS A 117 6.31 -5.37 3.41
N LEU A 118 5.95 -6.63 3.16
CA LEU A 118 6.19 -7.29 1.86
C LEU A 118 5.49 -6.56 0.70
N ILE A 119 4.29 -6.02 0.91
CA ILE A 119 3.59 -5.24 -0.11
C ILE A 119 4.36 -3.96 -0.40
N LEU A 120 4.76 -3.21 0.62
CA LEU A 120 5.53 -1.97 0.46
C LEU A 120 6.86 -2.22 -0.26
N GLU A 121 7.60 -3.26 0.12
CA GLU A 121 8.83 -3.67 -0.55
C GLU A 121 8.59 -4.01 -2.03
N ASN A 122 7.54 -4.80 -2.33
CA ASN A 122 7.21 -5.16 -3.71
C ASN A 122 6.83 -3.93 -4.57
N MET A 123 6.21 -2.93 -3.94
CA MET A 123 5.88 -1.65 -4.58
C MET A 123 7.10 -0.73 -4.70
N GLY A 124 8.22 -1.04 -4.07
CA GLY A 124 9.37 -0.14 -3.94
C GLY A 124 8.99 1.15 -3.21
N LYS A 125 8.13 1.05 -2.20
CA LYS A 125 7.68 2.16 -1.36
C LYS A 125 8.16 2.00 0.06
N GLU A 126 8.50 3.11 0.68
CA GLU A 126 8.83 3.18 2.10
C GLU A 126 7.77 4.02 2.82
N ALA A 127 7.30 3.52 3.95
CA ALA A 127 6.33 4.25 4.75
C ALA A 127 7.04 5.30 5.62
N ILE A 128 6.44 6.47 5.72
CA ILE A 128 7.01 7.60 6.46
C ILE A 128 6.80 7.44 7.98
N ILE A 129 5.69 6.79 8.39
CA ILE A 129 5.32 6.65 9.80
C ILE A 129 5.48 5.20 10.26
N HIS A 130 6.26 5.00 11.32
CA HIS A 130 6.44 3.74 12.03
C HIS A 130 5.93 3.90 13.47
N ALA A 131 4.64 3.66 13.70
CA ALA A 131 3.97 3.96 14.97
C ALA A 131 3.01 2.85 15.43
N ASP A 132 3.25 1.60 14.99
CA ASP A 132 2.44 0.43 15.38
C ASP A 132 0.92 0.61 15.14
N MET A 133 0.55 1.40 14.15
CA MET A 133 -0.86 1.72 13.84
C MET A 133 -1.60 0.49 13.33
N CYS A 134 -2.81 0.27 13.86
CA CYS A 134 -3.65 -0.87 13.51
C CYS A 134 -5.16 -0.55 13.43
N LEU A 135 -5.55 0.71 13.65
CA LEU A 135 -6.95 1.10 13.61
C LEU A 135 -7.54 1.08 12.19
N GLY A 136 -6.80 1.58 11.21
CA GLY A 136 -7.33 1.87 9.87
C GLY A 136 -8.18 3.14 9.86
N GLU A 137 -9.32 3.10 9.17
CA GLU A 137 -10.30 4.21 9.09
C GLU A 137 -9.70 5.52 8.54
N GLY A 138 -8.63 5.43 7.75
CA GLY A 138 -7.93 6.58 7.21
C GLY A 138 -6.98 7.29 8.18
N THR A 139 -6.83 6.79 9.40
CA THR A 139 -6.04 7.48 10.44
C THR A 139 -4.57 7.63 10.08
N GLY A 140 -3.97 6.64 9.42
CA GLY A 140 -2.58 6.74 8.96
C GLY A 140 -2.41 7.76 7.84
N ALA A 141 -3.33 7.79 6.89
CA ALA A 141 -3.32 8.77 5.82
C ALA A 141 -3.47 10.20 6.37
N VAL A 142 -4.42 10.42 7.29
CA VAL A 142 -4.62 11.74 7.92
C VAL A 142 -3.41 12.16 8.74
N ALA A 143 -2.76 11.24 9.46
CA ALA A 143 -1.55 11.53 10.24
C ALA A 143 -0.36 11.97 9.37
N LEU A 144 -0.34 11.61 8.09
CA LEU A 144 0.72 12.02 7.16
C LEU A 144 0.57 13.48 6.70
N PHE A 145 -0.63 14.04 6.60
CA PHE A 145 -0.83 15.39 6.03
C PHE A 145 0.00 16.48 6.71
N PRO A 146 0.09 16.57 8.05
CA PRO A 146 0.95 17.57 8.69
C PRO A 146 2.43 17.44 8.30
N ILE A 147 2.90 16.22 8.03
CA ILE A 147 4.28 15.99 7.59
C ILE A 147 4.46 16.47 6.14
N LEU A 148 3.47 16.24 5.27
CA LEU A 148 3.48 16.75 3.89
C LEU A 148 3.42 18.28 3.85
N ASP A 149 2.58 18.90 4.69
CA ASP A 149 2.49 20.35 4.82
C ASP A 149 3.84 20.95 5.27
N LEU A 150 4.47 20.32 6.26
CA LEU A 150 5.80 20.72 6.71
C LEU A 150 6.86 20.58 5.61
N ALA A 151 6.87 19.48 4.91
CA ALA A 151 7.79 19.24 3.79
C ALA A 151 7.60 20.28 2.68
N ALA A 152 6.35 20.58 2.32
CA ALA A 152 6.03 21.61 1.34
C ALA A 152 6.47 23.01 1.80
N ALA A 153 6.26 23.35 3.08
CA ALA A 153 6.71 24.61 3.66
C ALA A 153 8.25 24.75 3.60
N VAL A 154 8.98 23.69 3.94
CA VAL A 154 10.45 23.66 3.82
C VAL A 154 10.86 23.87 2.36
N TYR A 155 10.28 23.11 1.42
CA TYR A 155 10.62 23.21 0.00
C TYR A 155 10.40 24.61 -0.58
N HIS A 156 9.31 25.29 -0.19
CA HIS A 156 8.96 26.61 -0.70
C HIS A 156 9.64 27.79 0.03
N SER A 157 10.12 27.58 1.26
CA SER A 157 10.62 28.67 2.11
C SER A 157 12.14 28.66 2.28
N MET A 158 12.80 27.55 1.99
CA MET A 158 14.26 27.48 2.07
C MET A 158 14.90 28.13 0.85
N SER A 159 15.91 28.93 1.11
CA SER A 159 16.79 29.48 0.07
C SER A 159 17.68 28.38 -0.51
N THR A 160 17.94 28.45 -1.80
CA THR A 160 18.95 27.62 -2.45
C THR A 160 20.37 28.13 -2.14
N PHE A 161 21.41 27.33 -2.39
CA PHE A 161 22.80 27.77 -2.30
C PHE A 161 23.08 29.00 -3.18
N ASP A 162 22.48 29.02 -4.37
CA ASP A 162 22.60 30.15 -5.31
C ASP A 162 21.96 31.44 -4.76
N ASP A 163 20.78 31.32 -4.09
CA ASP A 163 20.11 32.48 -3.49
C ASP A 163 20.91 33.13 -2.37
N ILE A 164 21.70 32.36 -1.64
CA ILE A 164 22.50 32.83 -0.51
C ILE A 164 24.00 32.99 -0.86
N HIS A 165 24.35 32.78 -2.12
CA HIS A 165 25.73 32.89 -2.63
C HIS A 165 26.75 32.01 -1.89
N VAL A 166 26.36 30.79 -1.52
CA VAL A 166 27.21 29.76 -0.90
C VAL A 166 27.52 28.69 -1.92
N GLU A 167 28.78 28.25 -1.99
CA GLU A 167 29.19 27.14 -2.84
C GLU A 167 28.46 25.84 -2.45
N GLN A 168 28.05 25.08 -3.48
CA GLN A 168 27.43 23.78 -3.24
C GLN A 168 28.43 22.80 -2.60
N TYR A 169 27.91 21.95 -1.72
CA TYR A 169 28.71 20.88 -1.13
C TYR A 169 29.17 19.88 -2.20
N GLU A 170 30.48 19.65 -2.28
CA GLU A 170 31.08 18.60 -3.08
C GLU A 170 31.53 17.47 -2.14
N GLU A 171 31.17 16.21 -2.48
CA GLU A 171 31.70 15.06 -1.75
C GLU A 171 33.22 14.99 -1.86
N LEU A 172 33.89 15.02 -0.72
CA LEU A 172 35.33 14.75 -0.67
C LEU A 172 35.58 13.30 -1.05
N LYS A 173 36.33 13.08 -2.14
CA LYS A 173 36.73 11.76 -2.64
C LYS A 173 37.87 11.18 -1.80
#